data_013cfa5c51d5f7dec237e85b49e3eee5
#
_entry.id   013cfa5c51d5f7dec237e85b49e3eee5
#
_cell.length_a   1.000
_cell.length_b   1.000
_cell.length_c   1.000
_cell.angle_alpha   90.00
_cell.angle_beta   90.00
_cell.angle_gamma   90.00
#
_symmetry.space_group_name_H-M   'P 1'
#
loop_
_entity.id
_entity.type
_entity.pdbx_description
1 polymer ?
#
loop_
_entity_poly.entity_id
_entity_poly.type
_entity_poly.pdbx_seq_one_letter_code
_entity_poly.pdbx_strand_id
1 'polypeptide(L)'
;IRDRYSSGSIKLLYSSPITNIQIILGKYISMLVYALILVAILFAYFIYSACIVENFDFPFALTGILGIFLLVCAYAAIGLFMSTLTAYQVVAAVGTLTVLAILNFMGNIGQDIDFVRDLTYWLSLAGRSDKFLHGMICSEDAFYFIIVVVLFLSLSVLKLKFERTTANSLSKMVQYIGVLCVTLLVGYVTSQPKLMCYYDATATKA
;
A
#
# COMPACT_ATOMS: atom_id res chain seq x y z
N ILE A 1 -1.47 -17.86 31.08
CA ILE A 1 -2.58 -18.60 30.43
C ILE A 1 -2.82 -18.07 29.02
N ARG A 2 -2.77 -16.74 28.79
CA ARG A 2 -3.01 -16.08 27.50
C ARG A 2 -1.94 -16.43 26.45
N ASP A 3 -0.67 -16.57 26.85
CA ASP A 3 0.44 -16.92 25.94
C ASP A 3 0.37 -18.37 25.44
N ARG A 4 -0.29 -19.23 26.18
CA ARG A 4 -0.46 -20.65 25.81
C ARG A 4 -1.54 -20.84 24.73
N TYR A 5 -2.56 -19.98 24.69
CA TYR A 5 -3.59 -20.00 23.66
C TYR A 5 -3.09 -19.44 22.32
N SER A 6 -2.28 -18.37 22.34
CA SER A 6 -1.71 -17.82 21.12
C SER A 6 -0.70 -18.77 20.46
N SER A 7 0.15 -19.45 21.25
CA SER A 7 1.11 -20.42 20.72
C SER A 7 0.46 -21.72 20.22
N GLY A 8 -0.69 -22.12 20.80
CA GLY A 8 -1.44 -23.30 20.37
C GLY A 8 -2.13 -23.10 19.01
N SER A 9 -2.79 -21.99 18.81
CA SER A 9 -3.43 -21.67 17.52
C SER A 9 -2.43 -21.48 16.39
N ILE A 10 -1.25 -20.93 16.67
CA ILE A 10 -0.16 -20.81 15.71
C ILE A 10 0.41 -22.19 15.34
N LYS A 11 0.59 -23.10 16.31
CA LYS A 11 1.04 -24.47 16.04
C LYS A 11 0.03 -25.26 15.20
N LEU A 12 -1.26 -25.10 15.45
CA LEU A 12 -2.32 -25.71 14.64
C LEU A 12 -2.36 -25.14 13.21
N LEU A 13 -2.09 -23.85 13.05
CA LEU A 13 -1.99 -23.21 11.74
C LEU A 13 -0.76 -23.74 10.95
N TYR A 14 0.33 -24.05 11.64
CA TYR A 14 1.55 -24.60 11.04
C TYR A 14 1.46 -26.10 10.72
N SER A 15 0.56 -26.83 11.37
CA SER A 15 0.31 -28.26 11.06
C SER A 15 -0.72 -28.46 9.93
N SER A 16 -1.43 -27.40 9.54
CA SER A 16 -2.35 -27.41 8.40
C SER A 16 -1.58 -27.26 7.08
N PRO A 17 -2.02 -27.89 5.98
CA PRO A 17 -1.41 -27.77 4.65
C PRO A 17 -1.62 -26.38 3.98
N ILE A 18 -1.81 -25.32 4.79
CA ILE A 18 -2.01 -23.96 4.34
C ILE A 18 -0.65 -23.34 3.97
N THR A 19 -0.58 -22.74 2.79
CA THR A 19 0.62 -22.05 2.30
C THR A 19 0.79 -20.68 2.98
N ASN A 20 2.03 -20.20 3.12
CA ASN A 20 2.32 -18.88 3.69
C ASN A 20 1.62 -17.76 2.92
N ILE A 21 1.47 -17.93 1.60
CA ILE A 21 0.78 -16.98 0.72
C ILE A 21 -0.69 -16.87 1.11
N GLN A 22 -1.37 -18.01 1.33
CA GLN A 22 -2.78 -18.02 1.72
C GLN A 22 -3.02 -17.32 3.06
N ILE A 23 -2.09 -17.47 4.02
CA ILE A 23 -2.19 -16.80 5.33
C ILE A 23 -2.09 -15.29 5.16
N ILE A 24 -1.09 -14.81 4.43
CA ILE A 24 -0.88 -13.37 4.22
C ILE A 24 -2.01 -12.75 3.39
N LEU A 25 -2.40 -13.40 2.29
CA LEU A 25 -3.50 -12.92 1.45
C LEU A 25 -4.83 -12.91 2.21
N GLY A 26 -5.12 -13.94 3.02
CA GLY A 26 -6.34 -13.97 3.82
C GLY A 26 -6.42 -12.82 4.81
N LYS A 27 -5.32 -12.49 5.49
CA LYS A 27 -5.24 -11.32 6.38
C LYS A 27 -5.39 -10.02 5.60
N TYR A 28 -4.73 -9.90 4.46
CA TYR A 28 -4.81 -8.70 3.62
C TYR A 28 -6.23 -8.47 3.08
N ILE A 29 -6.90 -9.54 2.60
CA ILE A 29 -8.29 -9.46 2.13
C ILE A 29 -9.22 -9.00 3.27
N SER A 30 -9.03 -9.48 4.50
CA SER A 30 -9.81 -9.03 5.66
C SER A 30 -9.64 -7.53 5.91
N MET A 31 -8.42 -6.99 5.76
CA MET A 31 -8.15 -5.55 5.86
C MET A 31 -8.80 -4.78 4.70
N LEU A 32 -8.78 -5.33 3.49
CA LEU A 32 -9.43 -4.72 2.32
C LEU A 32 -10.96 -4.64 2.48
N VAL A 33 -11.59 -5.68 3.03
CA VAL A 33 -13.05 -5.64 3.32
C VAL A 33 -13.37 -4.50 4.29
N TYR A 34 -12.55 -4.31 5.33
CA TYR A 34 -12.70 -3.19 6.24
C TYR A 34 -12.50 -1.83 5.54
N ALA A 35 -11.49 -1.73 4.69
CA ALA A 35 -11.25 -0.54 3.88
C ALA A 35 -12.41 -0.22 2.94
N LEU A 36 -13.02 -1.24 2.32
CA LEU A 36 -14.21 -1.08 1.48
C LEU A 36 -15.41 -0.53 2.25
N ILE A 37 -15.60 -0.96 3.50
CA ILE A 37 -16.67 -0.43 4.35
C ILE A 37 -16.44 1.08 4.61
N LEU A 38 -15.22 1.49 4.93
CA LEU A 38 -14.89 2.90 5.12
C LEU A 38 -15.12 3.72 3.84
N VAL A 39 -14.70 3.20 2.70
CA VAL A 39 -14.92 3.85 1.40
C VAL A 39 -16.41 3.92 1.05
N ALA A 40 -17.20 2.90 1.38
CA ALA A 40 -18.65 2.93 1.19
C ALA A 40 -19.33 4.03 2.02
N ILE A 41 -18.86 4.27 3.25
CA ILE A 41 -19.36 5.39 4.08
C ILE A 41 -19.00 6.75 3.42
N LEU A 42 -17.78 6.90 2.93
CA LEU A 42 -17.38 8.10 2.19
C LEU A 42 -18.25 8.29 0.94
N PHE A 43 -18.49 7.23 0.19
CA PHE A 43 -19.33 7.26 -1.00
C PHE A 43 -20.78 7.69 -0.67
N ALA A 44 -21.35 7.17 0.41
CA ALA A 44 -22.67 7.59 0.90
C ALA A 44 -22.69 9.09 1.25
N TYR A 45 -21.62 9.61 1.88
CA TYR A 45 -21.48 11.03 2.16
C TYR A 45 -21.43 11.86 0.87
N PHE A 46 -20.71 11.41 -0.17
CA PHE A 46 -20.67 12.11 -1.46
C PHE A 46 -22.03 12.12 -2.16
N ILE A 47 -22.78 11.02 -2.11
CA ILE A 47 -24.15 10.98 -2.64
C ILE A 47 -25.04 12.03 -1.93
N TYR A 48 -24.96 12.08 -0.60
CA TYR A 48 -25.68 13.09 0.19
C TYR A 48 -25.31 14.51 -0.21
N SER A 49 -24.01 14.79 -0.37
CA SER A 49 -23.52 16.11 -0.80
C SER A 49 -23.99 16.47 -2.21
N ALA A 50 -24.05 15.50 -3.13
CA ALA A 50 -24.58 15.71 -4.48
C ALA A 50 -26.06 16.07 -4.53
N CYS A 51 -26.85 15.69 -3.53
CA CYS A 51 -28.25 16.08 -3.43
C CYS A 51 -28.46 17.52 -2.95
N ILE A 52 -27.45 18.11 -2.29
CA ILE A 52 -27.57 19.45 -1.68
C ILE A 52 -26.88 20.51 -2.50
N VAL A 53 -25.76 20.16 -3.15
CA VAL A 53 -24.90 21.12 -3.88
C VAL A 53 -25.34 21.19 -5.34
N GLU A 54 -25.75 22.38 -5.78
CA GLU A 54 -25.98 22.68 -7.19
C GLU A 54 -24.63 22.65 -7.94
N ASN A 55 -24.56 21.91 -9.04
CA ASN A 55 -23.33 21.69 -9.84
C ASN A 55 -22.26 20.83 -9.17
N PHE A 56 -22.65 19.71 -8.55
CA PHE A 56 -21.72 18.73 -7.98
C PHE A 56 -20.93 17.98 -9.07
N ASP A 57 -19.61 18.01 -8.98
CA ASP A 57 -18.71 17.35 -9.91
C ASP A 57 -18.49 15.87 -9.56
N PHE A 58 -19.35 14.99 -10.10
CA PHE A 58 -19.25 13.54 -9.89
C PHE A 58 -17.90 12.92 -10.30
N PRO A 59 -17.31 13.26 -11.48
CA PRO A 59 -16.01 12.71 -11.87
C PRO A 59 -14.91 13.08 -10.89
N PHE A 60 -14.90 14.33 -10.42
CA PHE A 60 -13.93 14.81 -9.43
C PHE A 60 -14.03 14.05 -8.10
N ALA A 61 -15.24 13.86 -7.59
CA ALA A 61 -15.47 13.12 -6.36
C ALA A 61 -15.06 11.63 -6.48
N LEU A 62 -15.34 11.01 -7.64
CA LEU A 62 -15.01 9.62 -7.88
C LEU A 62 -13.49 9.39 -7.95
N THR A 63 -12.75 10.31 -8.57
CA THR A 63 -11.28 10.24 -8.62
C THR A 63 -10.67 10.34 -7.24
N GLY A 64 -11.18 11.25 -6.39
CA GLY A 64 -10.74 11.38 -5.00
C GLY A 64 -10.99 10.13 -4.17
N ILE A 65 -12.18 9.51 -4.28
CA ILE A 65 -12.51 8.25 -3.59
C ILE A 65 -11.56 7.13 -4.03
N LEU A 66 -11.29 7.01 -5.33
CA LEU A 66 -10.38 6.00 -5.86
C LEU A 66 -8.95 6.20 -5.32
N GLY A 67 -8.47 7.43 -5.27
CA GLY A 67 -7.16 7.76 -4.70
C GLY A 67 -7.06 7.38 -3.22
N ILE A 68 -8.08 7.72 -2.42
CA ILE A 68 -8.14 7.34 -1.00
C ILE A 68 -8.15 5.82 -0.85
N PHE A 69 -8.93 5.11 -1.66
CA PHE A 69 -8.98 3.65 -1.61
C PHE A 69 -7.61 3.02 -1.90
N LEU A 70 -6.92 3.45 -2.95
CA LEU A 70 -5.58 2.96 -3.30
C LEU A 70 -4.56 3.26 -2.19
N LEU A 71 -4.63 4.46 -1.60
CA LEU A 71 -3.78 4.85 -0.48
C LEU A 71 -4.00 3.94 0.74
N VAL A 72 -5.26 3.67 1.10
CA VAL A 72 -5.61 2.78 2.23
C VAL A 72 -5.14 1.34 1.96
N CYS A 73 -5.25 0.86 0.71
CA CYS A 73 -4.71 -0.45 0.32
C CYS A 73 -3.20 -0.55 0.53
N ALA A 74 -2.44 0.50 0.15
CA ALA A 74 -1.00 0.55 0.37
C ALA A 74 -0.66 0.60 1.87
N TYR A 75 -1.36 1.43 2.65
CA TYR A 75 -1.16 1.51 4.10
C TYR A 75 -1.47 0.20 4.81
N ALA A 76 -2.51 -0.52 4.40
CA ALA A 76 -2.83 -1.84 4.92
C ALA A 76 -1.73 -2.87 4.64
N ALA A 77 -1.11 -2.84 3.44
CA ALA A 77 -0.01 -3.71 3.08
C ALA A 77 1.24 -3.43 3.92
N ILE A 78 1.59 -2.14 4.14
CA ILE A 78 2.70 -1.73 5.00
C ILE A 78 2.45 -2.16 6.46
N GLY A 79 1.24 -1.93 6.98
CA GLY A 79 0.86 -2.33 8.34
C GLY A 79 0.91 -3.84 8.54
N LEU A 80 0.48 -4.61 7.55
CA LEU A 80 0.58 -6.06 7.57
C LEU A 80 2.06 -6.51 7.61
N PHE A 81 2.93 -5.91 6.82
CA PHE A 81 4.36 -6.20 6.84
C PHE A 81 4.97 -5.91 8.20
N MET A 82 4.71 -4.74 8.79
CA MET A 82 5.20 -4.38 10.13
C MET A 82 4.68 -5.36 11.20
N SER A 83 3.44 -5.82 11.08
CA SER A 83 2.87 -6.87 11.95
C SER A 83 3.56 -8.23 11.80
N THR A 84 4.20 -8.53 10.67
CA THR A 84 4.99 -9.76 10.49
C THR A 84 6.41 -9.65 11.05
N LEU A 85 6.92 -8.42 11.25
CA LEU A 85 8.28 -8.20 11.77
C LEU A 85 8.36 -8.36 13.29
N THR A 86 7.27 -8.11 14.01
CA THR A 86 7.26 -8.12 15.48
C THR A 86 6.08 -8.89 16.05
N ALA A 87 6.32 -9.57 17.18
CA ALA A 87 5.27 -10.27 17.92
C ALA A 87 4.42 -9.33 18.80
N TYR A 88 4.88 -8.10 19.05
CA TYR A 88 4.21 -7.13 19.91
C TYR A 88 3.34 -6.18 19.08
N GLN A 89 2.04 -6.20 19.32
CA GLN A 89 1.08 -5.39 18.58
C GLN A 89 1.35 -3.87 18.67
N VAL A 90 1.76 -3.38 19.85
CA VAL A 90 2.08 -1.97 20.07
C VAL A 90 3.30 -1.55 19.26
N VAL A 91 4.34 -2.38 19.23
CA VAL A 91 5.57 -2.12 18.45
C VAL A 91 5.26 -2.13 16.96
N ALA A 92 4.41 -3.05 16.49
CA ALA A 92 3.96 -3.07 15.10
C ALA A 92 3.21 -1.78 14.72
N ALA A 93 2.31 -1.30 15.58
CA ALA A 93 1.55 -0.08 15.35
C ALA A 93 2.46 1.17 15.29
N VAL A 94 3.34 1.34 16.27
CA VAL A 94 4.30 2.45 16.29
C VAL A 94 5.24 2.38 15.09
N GLY A 95 5.75 1.19 14.75
CA GLY A 95 6.59 0.98 13.58
C GLY A 95 5.88 1.32 12.27
N THR A 96 4.61 0.94 12.15
CA THR A 96 3.78 1.30 10.98
C THR A 96 3.63 2.82 10.87
N LEU A 97 3.27 3.49 11.96
CA LEU A 97 3.13 4.96 11.97
C LEU A 97 4.44 5.65 11.59
N THR A 98 5.57 5.16 12.10
CA THR A 98 6.89 5.70 11.77
C THR A 98 7.22 5.55 10.29
N VAL A 99 7.01 4.37 9.71
CA VAL A 99 7.25 4.13 8.28
C VAL A 99 6.33 4.99 7.42
N LEU A 100 5.04 5.07 7.77
CA LEU A 100 4.08 5.91 7.04
C LEU A 100 4.43 7.39 7.15
N ALA A 101 4.85 7.87 8.33
CA ALA A 101 5.30 9.24 8.50
C ALA A 101 6.51 9.54 7.61
N ILE A 102 7.52 8.66 7.60
CA ILE A 102 8.69 8.83 6.73
C ILE A 102 8.26 8.90 5.27
N LEU A 103 7.44 7.97 4.79
CA LEU A 103 6.99 7.93 3.39
C LEU A 103 6.14 9.15 3.00
N ASN A 104 5.35 9.70 3.93
CA ASN A 104 4.55 10.90 3.68
C ASN A 104 5.40 12.17 3.67
N PHE A 105 6.36 12.31 4.61
CA PHE A 105 7.21 13.50 4.68
C PHE A 105 8.39 13.46 3.70
N MET A 106 8.65 12.32 3.08
CA MET A 106 9.79 12.15 2.19
C MET A 106 9.75 13.09 0.98
N GLY A 107 8.57 13.44 0.48
CA GLY A 107 8.38 14.40 -0.60
C GLY A 107 8.86 15.83 -0.29
N ASN A 108 9.04 16.16 1.00
CA ASN A 108 9.49 17.48 1.44
C ASN A 108 10.98 17.53 1.78
N ILE A 109 11.68 16.39 1.72
CA ILE A 109 13.09 16.27 2.09
C ILE A 109 13.96 16.36 0.85
N GLY A 110 15.00 17.18 0.89
CA GLY A 110 16.06 17.20 -0.14
C GLY A 110 15.65 17.85 -1.46
N GLN A 111 14.77 18.84 -1.43
CA GLN A 111 14.32 19.57 -2.64
C GLN A 111 15.42 20.37 -3.34
N ASP A 112 16.55 20.61 -2.65
CA ASP A 112 17.69 21.37 -3.18
C ASP A 112 18.56 20.57 -4.17
N ILE A 113 18.43 19.25 -4.21
CA ILE A 113 19.22 18.37 -5.08
C ILE A 113 18.27 17.65 -6.04
N ASP A 114 18.39 17.89 -7.34
CA ASP A 114 17.46 17.36 -8.36
C ASP A 114 17.31 15.84 -8.30
N PHE A 115 18.40 15.10 -8.16
CA PHE A 115 18.37 13.63 -8.06
C PHE A 115 17.64 13.14 -6.79
N VAL A 116 17.85 13.82 -5.65
CA VAL A 116 17.18 13.46 -4.38
C VAL A 116 15.72 13.81 -4.45
N ARG A 117 15.37 14.96 -5.03
CA ARG A 117 13.98 15.39 -5.25
C ARG A 117 13.20 14.37 -6.08
N ASP A 118 13.76 13.91 -7.19
CA ASP A 118 13.10 12.95 -8.07
C ASP A 118 12.90 11.59 -7.38
N LEU A 119 13.91 11.13 -6.62
CA LEU A 119 13.85 9.88 -5.87
C LEU A 119 12.84 9.97 -4.72
N THR A 120 12.83 11.07 -3.95
CA THR A 120 11.92 11.27 -2.83
C THR A 120 10.48 11.48 -3.30
N TYR A 121 10.27 12.18 -4.41
CA TYR A 121 8.96 12.30 -5.04
C TYR A 121 8.44 10.95 -5.53
N TRP A 122 9.31 10.14 -6.14
CA TRP A 122 8.95 8.80 -6.60
C TRP A 122 8.57 7.86 -5.44
N LEU A 123 9.16 8.04 -4.26
CA LEU A 123 8.89 7.24 -3.07
C LEU A 123 7.73 7.79 -2.21
N SER A 124 7.32 9.06 -2.41
CA SER A 124 6.27 9.72 -1.63
C SER A 124 4.88 9.20 -2.00
N LEU A 125 4.22 8.52 -1.05
CA LEU A 125 2.83 8.09 -1.18
C LEU A 125 1.86 9.28 -1.16
N ALA A 126 2.11 10.29 -0.33
CA ALA A 126 1.26 11.46 -0.19
C ALA A 126 1.26 12.33 -1.46
N GLY A 127 2.43 12.62 -2.03
CA GLY A 127 2.53 13.45 -3.24
C GLY A 127 1.81 12.86 -4.45
N ARG A 128 1.72 11.52 -4.53
CA ARG A 128 0.98 10.83 -5.59
C ARG A 128 -0.53 10.80 -5.32
N SER A 129 -0.96 10.68 -4.06
CA SER A 129 -2.39 10.73 -3.72
C SER A 129 -3.00 12.11 -3.92
N ASP A 130 -2.23 13.19 -3.77
CA ASP A 130 -2.69 14.57 -3.99
C ASP A 130 -3.20 14.79 -5.41
N LYS A 131 -2.59 14.19 -6.43
CA LYS A 131 -3.07 14.28 -7.82
C LYS A 131 -4.49 13.74 -7.97
N PHE A 132 -4.79 12.60 -7.32
CA PHE A 132 -6.16 12.05 -7.33
C PHE A 132 -7.16 12.97 -6.63
N LEU A 133 -6.74 13.63 -5.54
CA LEU A 133 -7.57 14.59 -4.81
C LEU A 133 -7.84 15.86 -5.65
N HIS A 134 -6.95 16.20 -6.58
CA HIS A 134 -7.14 17.28 -7.55
C HIS A 134 -7.87 16.85 -8.84
N GLY A 135 -8.43 15.64 -8.86
CA GLY A 135 -9.22 15.16 -10.00
C GLY A 135 -8.40 14.62 -11.17
N MET A 136 -7.09 14.45 -11.02
CA MET A 136 -6.21 13.95 -12.07
C MET A 136 -5.90 12.47 -11.84
N ILE A 137 -6.24 11.61 -12.81
CA ILE A 137 -5.87 10.20 -12.80
C ILE A 137 -4.72 9.98 -13.77
N CYS A 138 -3.53 9.70 -13.23
CA CYS A 138 -2.42 9.18 -14.01
C CYS A 138 -2.33 7.67 -13.79
N SER A 139 -2.27 6.90 -14.87
CA SER A 139 -2.07 5.43 -14.77
C SER A 139 -0.80 5.09 -14.01
N GLU A 140 0.26 5.90 -14.13
CA GLU A 140 1.51 5.77 -13.39
C GLU A 140 1.29 5.70 -11.88
N ASP A 141 0.49 6.64 -11.34
CA ASP A 141 0.26 6.73 -9.91
C ASP A 141 -0.58 5.54 -9.39
N ALA A 142 -1.56 5.06 -10.17
CA ALA A 142 -2.33 3.87 -9.84
C ALA A 142 -1.45 2.60 -9.83
N PHE A 143 -0.61 2.42 -10.85
CA PHE A 143 0.35 1.30 -10.90
C PHE A 143 1.36 1.35 -9.75
N TYR A 144 1.80 2.55 -9.37
CA TYR A 144 2.69 2.72 -8.22
C TYR A 144 2.09 2.15 -6.93
N PHE A 145 0.82 2.47 -6.61
CA PHE A 145 0.16 1.93 -5.43
C PHE A 145 0.06 0.40 -5.47
N ILE A 146 -0.25 -0.17 -6.65
CA ILE A 146 -0.29 -1.63 -6.83
C ILE A 146 1.09 -2.25 -6.60
N ILE A 147 2.16 -1.64 -7.12
CA ILE A 147 3.54 -2.11 -6.95
C ILE A 147 3.94 -2.07 -5.47
N VAL A 148 3.61 -1.01 -4.74
CA VAL A 148 3.85 -0.90 -3.30
C VAL A 148 3.13 -2.02 -2.54
N VAL A 149 1.87 -2.27 -2.84
CA VAL A 149 1.10 -3.38 -2.23
C VAL A 149 1.78 -4.72 -2.48
N VAL A 150 2.11 -5.03 -3.74
CA VAL A 150 2.74 -6.30 -4.13
C VAL A 150 4.11 -6.45 -3.44
N LEU A 151 4.90 -5.38 -3.37
CA LEU A 151 6.20 -5.37 -2.70
C LEU A 151 6.06 -5.76 -1.22
N PHE A 152 5.22 -5.05 -0.47
CA PHE A 152 5.09 -5.32 0.97
C PHE A 152 4.44 -6.67 1.27
N LEU A 153 3.48 -7.12 0.45
CA LEU A 153 2.93 -8.47 0.57
C LEU A 153 3.99 -9.56 0.29
N SER A 154 4.80 -9.37 -0.74
CA SER A 154 5.89 -10.31 -1.07
C SER A 154 6.94 -10.38 0.04
N LEU A 155 7.31 -9.24 0.62
CA LEU A 155 8.21 -9.17 1.77
C LEU A 155 7.61 -9.89 3.00
N SER A 156 6.31 -9.72 3.24
CA SER A 156 5.59 -10.40 4.33
C SER A 156 5.60 -11.93 4.15
N VAL A 157 5.36 -12.41 2.93
CA VAL A 157 5.42 -13.85 2.60
C VAL A 157 6.83 -14.41 2.78
N LEU A 158 7.85 -13.67 2.32
CA LEU A 158 9.25 -14.06 2.50
C LEU A 158 9.64 -14.15 3.97
N LYS A 159 9.24 -13.18 4.79
CA LYS A 159 9.48 -13.19 6.23
C LYS A 159 8.91 -14.46 6.88
N LEU A 160 7.65 -14.77 6.59
CA LEU A 160 6.98 -15.97 7.11
C LEU A 160 7.64 -17.28 6.63
N LYS A 161 8.11 -17.30 5.37
CA LYS A 161 8.86 -18.44 4.81
C LYS A 161 10.17 -18.65 5.55
N PHE A 162 10.90 -17.58 5.89
CA PHE A 162 12.19 -17.66 6.56
C PHE A 162 12.08 -18.06 8.05
N GLU A 163 10.97 -17.79 8.68
CA GLU A 163 10.70 -18.29 10.03
C GLU A 163 10.48 -19.82 10.07
N ARG A 164 9.97 -20.38 8.97
CA ARG A 164 9.77 -21.84 8.82
C ARG A 164 11.02 -22.59 8.36
N THR A 165 11.99 -21.91 7.76
CA THR A 165 13.14 -22.57 7.11
C THR A 165 14.45 -22.12 7.77
N THR A 166 15.30 -23.09 8.13
CA THR A 166 16.68 -22.85 8.61
C THR A 166 17.64 -22.50 7.47
N ALA A 167 17.24 -21.64 6.53
CA ALA A 167 18.08 -21.25 5.42
C ALA A 167 19.24 -20.33 5.87
N ASN A 168 20.38 -20.39 5.16
CA ASN A 168 21.53 -19.56 5.40
C ASN A 168 21.17 -18.06 5.28
N SER A 169 21.77 -17.22 6.13
CA SER A 169 21.53 -15.77 6.18
C SER A 169 21.77 -15.10 4.83
N LEU A 170 22.78 -15.53 4.07
CA LEU A 170 23.08 -15.04 2.72
C LEU A 170 21.93 -15.29 1.72
N SER A 171 21.34 -16.51 1.74
CA SER A 171 20.21 -16.83 0.87
C SER A 171 18.97 -15.97 1.17
N LYS A 172 18.75 -15.61 2.44
CA LYS A 172 17.68 -14.70 2.86
C LYS A 172 17.90 -13.31 2.30
N MET A 173 19.09 -12.75 2.44
CA MET A 173 19.44 -11.41 1.91
C MET A 173 19.26 -11.35 0.39
N VAL A 174 19.76 -12.35 -0.34
CA VAL A 174 19.63 -12.40 -1.81
C VAL A 174 18.18 -12.42 -2.25
N GLN A 175 17.28 -13.15 -1.55
CA GLN A 175 15.86 -13.18 -1.90
C GLN A 175 15.16 -11.84 -1.60
N TYR A 176 15.48 -11.15 -0.50
CA TYR A 176 14.96 -9.81 -0.22
C TYR A 176 15.40 -8.78 -1.27
N ILE A 177 16.69 -8.79 -1.60
CA ILE A 177 17.25 -7.91 -2.64
C ILE A 177 16.63 -8.23 -4.00
N GLY A 178 16.45 -9.52 -4.33
CA GLY A 178 15.82 -9.96 -5.57
C GLY A 178 14.39 -9.43 -5.72
N VAL A 179 13.56 -9.54 -4.68
CA VAL A 179 12.18 -8.99 -4.70
C VAL A 179 12.20 -7.48 -4.86
N LEU A 180 13.08 -6.78 -4.15
CA LEU A 180 13.22 -5.33 -4.23
C LEU A 180 13.67 -4.89 -5.63
N CYS A 181 14.66 -5.55 -6.22
CA CYS A 181 15.13 -5.27 -7.58
C CYS A 181 14.02 -5.51 -8.63
N VAL A 182 13.31 -6.63 -8.53
CA VAL A 182 12.22 -6.94 -9.48
C VAL A 182 11.09 -5.92 -9.38
N THR A 183 10.69 -5.53 -8.18
CA THR A 183 9.64 -4.52 -7.98
C THR A 183 10.06 -3.12 -8.46
N LEU A 184 11.33 -2.73 -8.25
CA LEU A 184 11.86 -1.47 -8.78
C LEU A 184 11.95 -1.50 -10.32
N LEU A 185 12.35 -2.61 -10.93
CA LEU A 185 12.34 -2.76 -12.39
C LEU A 185 10.93 -2.66 -12.97
N VAL A 186 9.95 -3.32 -12.37
CA VAL A 186 8.54 -3.21 -12.80
C VAL A 186 8.07 -1.76 -12.64
N GLY A 187 8.39 -1.09 -11.55
CA GLY A 187 8.08 0.33 -11.34
C GLY A 187 8.70 1.24 -12.40
N TYR A 188 9.96 1.01 -12.74
CA TYR A 188 10.63 1.76 -13.80
C TYR A 188 9.99 1.55 -15.18
N VAL A 189 9.63 0.31 -15.51
CA VAL A 189 8.96 -0.01 -16.79
C VAL A 189 7.58 0.62 -16.88
N THR A 190 6.80 0.63 -15.80
CA THR A 190 5.45 1.22 -15.76
C THR A 190 5.48 2.76 -15.76
N SER A 191 6.59 3.38 -15.34
CA SER A 191 6.81 4.83 -15.36
C SER A 191 7.22 5.36 -16.74
N GLN A 192 7.32 4.51 -17.78
CA GLN A 192 7.69 4.97 -19.12
C GLN A 192 6.56 5.76 -19.78
N PRO A 193 6.85 6.93 -20.39
CA PRO A 193 5.83 7.85 -20.95
C PRO A 193 4.97 7.23 -22.06
N LYS A 194 5.40 6.15 -22.68
CA LYS A 194 4.64 5.41 -23.72
C LYS A 194 3.41 4.65 -23.18
N LEU A 195 3.35 4.39 -21.88
CA LEU A 195 2.28 3.64 -21.21
C LEU A 195 1.34 4.56 -20.39
N MET A 196 1.60 5.87 -20.40
CA MET A 196 0.82 6.82 -19.62
C MET A 196 -0.53 7.13 -20.30
N CYS A 197 -1.63 6.77 -19.63
CA CYS A 197 -2.95 7.36 -19.87
C CYS A 197 -3.17 8.46 -18.83
N TYR A 198 -3.50 9.66 -19.30
CA TYR A 198 -3.84 10.80 -18.46
C TYR A 198 -5.32 11.09 -18.60
N TYR A 199 -6.03 11.17 -17.50
CA TYR A 199 -7.43 11.57 -17.44
C TYR A 199 -7.57 12.75 -16.47
N ASP A 200 -8.10 13.86 -16.97
CA ASP A 200 -8.36 15.06 -16.18
C ASP A 200 -9.87 15.25 -16.03
N ALA A 201 -10.38 15.05 -14.82
CA ALA A 201 -11.80 15.20 -14.51
C ALA A 201 -12.24 16.68 -14.50
N THR A 202 -11.30 17.62 -14.43
CA THR A 202 -11.58 19.07 -14.43
C THR A 202 -11.69 19.65 -15.84
N ALA A 203 -11.04 19.03 -16.84
CA ALA A 203 -10.99 19.48 -18.23
C ALA A 203 -12.28 19.22 -19.02
N THR A 204 -13.22 18.45 -18.48
CA THR A 204 -14.50 18.14 -19.14
C THR A 204 -15.51 19.29 -19.11
N LYS A 205 -15.15 20.47 -18.58
CA LYS A 205 -16.03 21.65 -18.46
C LYS A 205 -15.58 22.84 -19.30
N ALA A 206 -14.67 22.68 -20.25
CA ALA A 206 -14.31 23.71 -21.21
C ALA A 206 -15.18 23.65 -22.48
#